data_3e8847a38e00862606a8a0bbb000fdb5
#
_entry.id   3e8847a38e00862606a8a0bbb000fdb5
#
_cell.length_a   1.000
_cell.length_b   1.000
_cell.length_c   1.000
_cell.angle_alpha   90.00
_cell.angle_beta   90.00
_cell.angle_gamma   90.00
#
_symmetry.space_group_name_H-M   'P 1'
#
loop_
_entity.id
_entity.type
_entity.pdbx_description
1 polymer ?
#
loop_
_entity_poly.entity_id
_entity_poly.type
_entity_poly.pdbx_seq_one_letter_code
_entity_poly.pdbx_strand_id
1 'polypeptide(L)'
;MRGFIDIAQSILVRTEQQLETVSNNVANAQTPGFKRQISFSEILTQAASGAGQTQSTTQDMFINVFAEGKLTNTGNPTDMAISGSGFFWVEKDDVQLLTRDGAFNISSNGELVTRSGHNVLNLSLIHI
;
A
#
# COMPACT_ATOMS: atom_id res chain seq x y z
N MET A 1 -4.05 -21.20 33.31
CA MET A 1 -3.03 -20.16 33.40
C MET A 1 -2.27 -19.97 32.09
N ARG A 2 -1.76 -21.03 31.48
CA ARG A 2 -1.03 -20.89 30.20
C ARG A 2 -1.89 -20.31 29.07
N GLY A 3 -3.12 -20.77 28.88
CA GLY A 3 -4.00 -20.26 27.82
C GLY A 3 -4.37 -18.78 27.94
N PHE A 4 -4.44 -18.23 29.14
CA PHE A 4 -4.70 -16.80 29.34
C PHE A 4 -3.49 -15.94 28.95
N ILE A 5 -2.29 -16.40 29.24
CA ILE A 5 -1.05 -15.71 28.87
C ILE A 5 -0.88 -15.72 27.35
N ASP A 6 -1.15 -16.85 26.71
CA ASP A 6 -1.05 -17.00 25.25
C ASP A 6 -2.06 -16.08 24.53
N ILE A 7 -3.28 -15.96 25.05
CA ILE A 7 -4.29 -15.03 24.53
C ILE A 7 -3.84 -13.59 24.72
N ALA A 8 -3.36 -13.22 25.89
CA ALA A 8 -2.88 -11.88 26.17
C ALA A 8 -1.69 -11.50 25.24
N GLN A 9 -0.77 -12.43 25.04
CA GLN A 9 0.37 -12.25 24.14
C GLN A 9 -0.07 -12.07 22.68
N SER A 10 -1.02 -12.87 22.21
CA SER A 10 -1.56 -12.75 20.86
C SER A 10 -2.27 -11.41 20.63
N ILE A 11 -2.99 -10.90 21.63
CA ILE A 11 -3.63 -9.58 21.58
C ILE A 11 -2.59 -8.46 21.52
N LEU A 12 -1.52 -8.56 22.31
CA LEU A 12 -0.44 -7.56 22.29
C LEU A 12 0.24 -7.48 20.92
N VAL A 13 0.63 -8.61 20.36
CA VAL A 13 1.27 -8.68 19.03
C VAL A 13 0.35 -8.08 17.97
N ARG A 14 -0.93 -8.41 18.03
CA ARG A 14 -1.92 -7.87 17.08
C ARG A 14 -2.10 -6.35 17.21
N THR A 15 -2.16 -5.87 18.45
CA THR A 15 -2.27 -4.43 18.70
C THR A 15 -1.03 -3.69 18.18
N GLU A 16 0.15 -4.26 18.34
CA GLU A 16 1.40 -3.73 17.81
C GLU A 16 1.37 -3.63 16.29
N GLN A 17 0.96 -4.67 15.58
CA GLN A 17 0.82 -4.67 14.13
C GLN A 17 -0.21 -3.65 13.62
N GLN A 18 -1.34 -3.51 14.32
CA GLN A 18 -2.33 -2.48 13.99
C GLN A 18 -1.76 -1.08 14.20
N LEU A 19 -1.02 -0.87 15.27
CA LEU A 19 -0.38 0.41 15.56
C LEU A 19 0.68 0.76 14.52
N GLU A 20 1.46 -0.21 14.08
CA GLU A 20 2.43 -0.06 12.99
C GLU A 20 1.74 0.35 11.68
N THR A 21 0.65 -0.34 11.33
CA THR A 21 -0.14 -0.02 10.12
C THR A 21 -0.70 1.40 10.17
N VAL A 22 -1.30 1.79 11.30
CA VAL A 22 -1.85 3.15 11.49
C VAL A 22 -0.73 4.18 11.45
N SER A 23 0.38 3.94 12.12
CA SER A 23 1.55 4.81 12.13
C SER A 23 2.10 5.03 10.71
N ASN A 24 2.23 3.96 9.93
CA ASN A 24 2.67 4.03 8.54
C ASN A 24 1.68 4.85 7.68
N ASN A 25 0.38 4.61 7.83
CA ASN A 25 -0.65 5.37 7.11
C ASN A 25 -0.59 6.86 7.46
N VAL A 26 -0.44 7.20 8.73
CA VAL A 26 -0.35 8.59 9.21
C VAL A 26 0.93 9.26 8.71
N ALA A 27 2.07 8.58 8.80
CA ALA A 27 3.34 9.10 8.31
C ALA A 27 3.29 9.43 6.80
N ASN A 28 2.50 8.69 6.04
CA ASN A 28 2.35 8.85 4.60
C ASN A 28 1.04 9.57 4.18
N ALA A 29 0.32 10.19 5.13
CA ALA A 29 -0.95 10.85 4.83
C ALA A 29 -0.84 11.97 3.78
N GLN A 30 0.34 12.61 3.69
CA GLN A 30 0.63 13.66 2.72
C GLN A 30 1.51 13.19 1.55
N THR A 31 1.83 11.90 1.50
CA THR A 31 2.63 11.33 0.41
C THR A 31 1.76 11.10 -0.82
N PRO A 32 2.04 11.78 -1.97
CA PRO A 32 1.28 11.59 -3.19
C PRO A 32 1.34 10.14 -3.67
N GLY A 33 0.20 9.59 -4.08
CA GLY A 33 0.12 8.23 -4.60
C GLY A 33 0.22 7.13 -3.55
N PHE A 34 0.35 7.44 -2.28
CA PHE A 34 0.39 6.43 -1.22
C PHE A 34 -0.92 5.65 -1.15
N LYS A 35 -0.81 4.34 -1.00
CA LYS A 35 -1.94 3.43 -0.80
C LYS A 35 -1.98 2.97 0.64
N ARG A 36 -2.99 3.47 1.38
CA ARG A 36 -3.15 3.09 2.78
C ARG A 36 -3.41 1.59 2.92
N GLN A 37 -2.90 1.02 3.99
CA GLN A 37 -3.17 -0.37 4.38
C GLN A 37 -4.22 -0.39 5.48
N ILE A 38 -5.09 -1.36 5.41
CA ILE A 38 -6.01 -1.72 6.49
C ILE A 38 -5.74 -3.15 6.92
N SER A 39 -5.74 -3.38 8.22
CA SER A 39 -5.70 -4.73 8.77
C SER A 39 -7.11 -5.28 8.86
N PHE A 40 -7.29 -6.47 8.34
CA PHE A 40 -8.53 -7.22 8.45
C PHE A 40 -8.26 -8.49 9.23
N SER A 41 -8.90 -8.64 10.38
CA SER A 41 -8.80 -9.85 11.20
C SER A 41 -9.96 -10.76 10.84
N GLU A 42 -9.67 -11.87 10.17
CA GLU A 42 -10.64 -12.92 9.94
C GLU A 42 -10.51 -14.00 11.01
N ILE A 43 -11.58 -14.24 11.73
CA ILE A 43 -11.65 -15.36 12.66
C ILE A 43 -12.14 -16.57 11.86
N LEU A 44 -11.20 -17.40 11.44
CA LEU A 44 -11.52 -18.70 10.86
C LEU A 44 -11.86 -19.66 12.01
N THR A 45 -13.13 -19.84 12.25
CA THR A 45 -13.63 -20.96 13.03
C THR A 45 -13.57 -22.22 12.17
N GLN A 46 -12.46 -22.91 12.19
CA GLN A 46 -12.38 -24.23 11.60
C GLN A 46 -13.08 -25.20 12.57
N ALA A 47 -14.33 -25.53 12.27
CA ALA A 47 -15.00 -26.64 12.90
C ALA A 47 -14.26 -27.92 12.49
N ALA A 48 -13.32 -28.37 13.33
CA ALA A 48 -12.71 -29.68 13.16
C ALA A 48 -13.81 -30.72 13.31
N SER A 49 -14.17 -31.36 12.22
CA SER A 49 -15.08 -32.50 12.21
C SER A 49 -14.56 -33.58 13.16
N GLY A 50 -15.20 -33.76 14.31
CA GLY A 50 -15.12 -34.96 15.11
C GLY A 50 -14.37 -34.94 16.41
N ALA A 51 -13.76 -33.86 16.86
CA ALA A 51 -13.20 -33.79 18.23
C ALA A 51 -13.36 -32.36 18.74
N GLY A 52 -14.07 -32.19 19.82
CA GLY A 52 -14.52 -30.92 20.41
C GLY A 52 -13.45 -29.92 20.85
N GLN A 53 -12.52 -29.59 19.98
CA GLN A 53 -11.57 -28.48 20.12
C GLN A 53 -11.77 -27.51 18.98
N THR A 54 -12.42 -26.41 19.27
CA THR A 54 -12.49 -25.24 18.40
C THR A 54 -11.12 -24.56 18.43
N GLN A 55 -10.25 -24.86 17.47
CA GLN A 55 -9.05 -24.09 17.26
C GLN A 55 -9.44 -22.86 16.43
N SER A 56 -9.59 -21.72 17.09
CA SER A 56 -9.74 -20.44 16.39
C SER A 56 -8.36 -19.95 15.94
N THR A 57 -8.04 -20.15 14.68
CA THR A 57 -6.85 -19.54 14.07
C THR A 57 -7.26 -18.16 13.54
N THR A 58 -6.74 -17.13 14.14
CA THR A 58 -6.95 -15.76 13.66
C THR A 58 -5.78 -15.42 12.74
N GLN A 59 -6.08 -15.16 11.48
CA GLN A 59 -5.12 -14.63 10.53
C GLN A 59 -5.37 -13.14 10.33
N ASP A 60 -4.36 -12.34 10.54
CA ASP A 60 -4.39 -10.92 10.20
C ASP A 60 -3.98 -10.77 8.74
N MET A 61 -4.90 -10.27 7.92
CA MET A 61 -4.65 -9.97 6.53
C MET A 61 -4.53 -8.46 6.34
N PHE A 62 -3.48 -8.02 5.68
CA PHE A 62 -3.29 -6.61 5.32
C PHE A 62 -3.74 -6.40 3.88
N ILE A 63 -4.64 -5.46 3.68
CA ILE A 63 -5.19 -5.14 2.36
C ILE A 63 -4.80 -3.71 1.99
N ASN A 64 -4.23 -3.54 0.81
CA ASN A 64 -3.98 -2.23 0.25
C ASN A 64 -5.27 -1.66 -0.34
N VAL A 65 -5.63 -0.46 0.08
CA VAL A 65 -6.82 0.23 -0.44
C VAL A 65 -6.43 1.01 -1.68
N PHE A 66 -6.91 0.57 -2.84
CA PHE A 66 -6.68 1.22 -4.13
C PHE A 66 -7.73 2.29 -4.48
N ALA A 67 -8.54 2.71 -3.53
CA ALA A 67 -9.50 3.79 -3.75
C ALA A 67 -8.78 5.06 -4.23
N GLU A 68 -9.46 5.80 -5.10
CA GLU A 68 -8.97 7.08 -5.61
C GLU A 68 -8.88 8.11 -4.47
N GLY A 69 -7.76 8.83 -4.41
CA GLY A 69 -7.54 9.90 -3.46
C GLY A 69 -8.09 11.24 -3.97
N LYS A 70 -8.03 12.25 -3.12
CA LYS A 70 -8.37 13.61 -3.51
C LYS A 70 -7.34 14.16 -4.51
N LEU A 71 -7.82 14.66 -5.63
CA LEU A 71 -6.99 15.40 -6.57
C LEU A 71 -6.82 16.84 -6.09
N THR A 72 -5.58 17.30 -6.05
CA THR A 72 -5.23 18.66 -5.64
C THR A 72 -4.41 19.32 -6.74
N ASN A 73 -4.79 20.54 -7.11
CA ASN A 73 -4.02 21.31 -8.06
C ASN A 73 -2.81 21.95 -7.35
N THR A 74 -1.60 21.63 -7.80
CA THR A 74 -0.35 22.14 -7.23
C THR A 74 0.17 23.37 -7.96
N GLY A 75 -0.35 23.66 -9.16
CA GLY A 75 0.17 24.73 -10.04
C GLY A 75 1.48 24.39 -10.74
N ASN A 76 2.05 23.24 -10.49
CA ASN A 76 3.27 22.75 -11.17
C ASN A 76 2.90 22.06 -12.48
N PRO A 77 3.50 22.44 -13.63
CA PRO A 77 3.18 21.82 -14.92
C PRO A 77 3.68 20.37 -15.04
N THR A 78 4.61 19.96 -14.20
CA THR A 78 5.18 18.59 -14.18
C THR A 78 4.46 17.65 -13.23
N ASP A 79 3.57 18.16 -12.38
CA ASP A 79 2.76 17.34 -11.49
C ASP A 79 1.55 16.80 -12.27
N MET A 80 1.41 15.50 -12.28
CA MET A 80 0.32 14.81 -12.97
C MET A 80 -0.41 13.86 -12.03
N ALA A 81 -1.71 13.74 -12.21
CA ALA A 81 -2.51 12.78 -11.48
C ALA A 81 -3.38 11.98 -12.46
N ILE A 82 -3.57 10.70 -12.16
CA ILE A 82 -4.45 9.83 -12.92
C ILE A 82 -5.81 9.82 -12.21
N SER A 83 -6.88 10.18 -12.92
CA SER A 83 -8.25 9.97 -12.48
C SER A 83 -8.71 8.59 -12.95
N GLY A 84 -9.26 7.82 -12.03
CA GLY A 84 -9.63 6.43 -12.29
C GLY A 84 -8.54 5.41 -11.93
N SER A 85 -8.67 4.19 -12.43
CA SER A 85 -7.72 3.09 -12.23
C SER A 85 -6.56 3.18 -13.21
N GLY A 86 -5.32 3.13 -12.72
CA GLY A 86 -4.12 3.16 -13.53
C GLY A 86 -2.90 3.50 -12.72
N PHE A 87 -1.74 3.39 -13.33
CA PHE A 87 -0.44 3.69 -12.71
C PHE A 87 0.47 4.33 -13.75
N PHE A 88 1.40 5.14 -13.30
CA PHE A 88 2.51 5.58 -14.13
C PHE A 88 3.55 4.46 -14.20
N TRP A 89 4.06 4.25 -15.37
CA TRP A 89 5.14 3.30 -15.60
C TRP A 89 6.47 4.04 -15.55
N VAL A 90 7.34 3.60 -14.69
CA VAL A 90 8.65 4.22 -14.48
C VAL A 90 9.74 3.15 -14.54
N GLU A 91 10.91 3.56 -14.99
CA GLU A 91 12.05 2.66 -15.19
C GLU A 91 13.33 3.25 -14.60
N LYS A 92 14.11 2.41 -14.00
CA LYS A 92 15.48 2.73 -13.56
C LYS A 92 16.32 1.46 -13.58
N ASP A 93 17.50 1.55 -14.17
CA ASP A 93 18.49 0.44 -14.22
C ASP A 93 17.85 -0.86 -14.78
N ASP A 94 17.07 -0.75 -15.87
CA ASP A 94 16.32 -1.83 -16.52
C ASP A 94 15.22 -2.46 -15.63
N VAL A 95 14.91 -1.88 -14.47
CA VAL A 95 13.82 -2.32 -13.62
C VAL A 95 12.60 -1.43 -13.85
N GLN A 96 11.51 -2.06 -14.28
CA GLN A 96 10.24 -1.38 -14.51
C GLN A 96 9.36 -1.47 -13.27
N LEU A 97 8.83 -0.32 -12.85
CA LEU A 97 7.98 -0.19 -11.67
C LEU A 97 6.71 0.59 -12.02
N LEU A 98 5.66 0.33 -11.27
CA LEU A 98 4.41 1.06 -11.35
C LEU A 98 4.29 1.99 -10.14
N THR A 99 3.99 3.26 -10.39
CA THR A 99 3.76 4.25 -9.33
C THR A 99 2.47 5.01 -9.54
N ARG A 100 1.87 5.46 -8.47
CA ARG A 100 0.75 6.40 -8.49
C ARG A 100 1.19 7.83 -8.14
N ASP A 101 2.44 8.00 -7.70
CA ASP A 101 3.03 9.32 -7.44
C ASP A 101 3.30 10.00 -8.78
N GLY A 102 2.64 11.12 -9.00
CA GLY A 102 2.74 11.94 -10.20
C GLY A 102 3.56 13.21 -10.00
N ALA A 103 4.30 13.33 -8.91
CA ALA A 103 5.21 14.45 -8.68
C ALA A 103 6.51 14.22 -9.45
N PHE A 104 6.57 14.71 -10.67
CA PHE A 104 7.71 14.54 -11.56
C PHE A 104 8.57 15.80 -11.63
N ASN A 105 9.83 15.62 -12.00
CA ASN A 105 10.78 16.68 -12.31
C ASN A 105 11.32 16.48 -13.73
N ILE A 106 11.86 17.54 -14.30
CA ILE A 106 12.56 17.45 -15.57
C ILE A 106 14.05 17.29 -15.28
N SER A 107 14.63 16.21 -15.78
CA SER A 107 16.06 15.95 -15.73
C SER A 107 16.84 16.96 -16.61
N SER A 108 18.16 17.06 -16.40
CA SER A 108 19.06 17.84 -17.26
C SER A 108 19.00 17.43 -18.74
N ASN A 109 18.58 16.20 -19.01
CA ASN A 109 18.40 15.65 -20.36
C ASN A 109 17.01 15.97 -20.97
N GLY A 110 16.13 16.66 -20.23
CA GLY A 110 14.77 16.96 -20.66
C GLY A 110 13.76 15.83 -20.49
N GLU A 111 14.12 14.78 -19.75
CA GLU A 111 13.26 13.64 -19.47
C GLU A 111 12.48 13.86 -18.17
N LEU A 112 11.25 13.36 -18.11
CA LEU A 112 10.48 13.33 -16.87
C LEU A 112 11.00 12.22 -15.96
N VAL A 113 11.35 12.61 -14.74
CA VAL A 113 11.87 11.69 -13.72
C VAL A 113 11.09 11.84 -12.42
N THR A 114 10.95 10.75 -11.69
CA THR A 114 10.43 10.77 -10.33
C THR A 114 11.43 11.42 -9.38
N ARG A 115 11.01 11.73 -8.16
CA ARG A 115 11.90 12.21 -7.09
C ARG A 115 13.02 11.21 -6.77
N SER A 116 12.78 9.92 -7.00
CA SER A 116 13.75 8.84 -6.81
C SER A 116 14.69 8.62 -7.99
N GLY A 117 14.54 9.43 -9.06
CA GLY A 117 15.37 9.35 -10.26
C GLY A 117 14.99 8.22 -11.23
N HIS A 118 13.75 7.74 -11.20
CA HIS A 118 13.23 6.81 -12.20
C HIS A 118 12.69 7.60 -13.39
N ASN A 119 13.02 7.19 -14.60
CA ASN A 119 12.49 7.78 -15.82
C ASN A 119 11.03 7.37 -16.02
N VAL A 120 10.19 8.32 -16.40
CA VAL A 120 8.80 8.05 -16.74
C VAL A 120 8.75 7.53 -18.17
N LEU A 121 8.24 6.31 -18.35
CA LEU A 121 8.04 5.74 -19.67
C LEU A 121 6.84 6.39 -20.36
N ASN A 122 6.97 6.60 -21.67
CA ASN A 122 5.94 7.25 -22.47
C ASN A 122 4.64 6.43 -22.45
N LEU A 123 3.53 7.10 -22.21
CA LEU A 123 2.17 6.54 -22.23
C LEU A 123 1.81 5.82 -23.54
N SER A 124 2.52 6.06 -24.64
CA SER A 124 2.27 5.39 -25.91
C SER A 124 2.57 3.88 -25.90
N LEU A 125 3.30 3.39 -24.91
CA LEU A 125 3.56 1.95 -24.73
C LEU A 125 2.51 1.24 -23.85
N ILE A 126 1.55 1.97 -23.31
CA ILE A 126 0.47 1.40 -22.46
C ILE A 126 -0.75 1.02 -23.29
N HIS A 127 -0.70 1.19 -24.60
CA HIS A 127 -1.71 0.68 -25.51
C HIS A 127 -1.50 -0.82 -25.79
N ILE A 128 -1.91 -1.61 -24.84
CA ILE A 128 -2.22 -3.01 -25.09
C ILE A 128 -3.64 -3.27 -24.62
#